data_b94203886cfa92d63486e6839a2da7fb
#
_entry.id   b94203886cfa92d63486e6839a2da7fb
#
_cell.length_a   1.000
_cell.length_b   1.000
_cell.length_c   1.000
_cell.angle_alpha   90.00
_cell.angle_beta   90.00
_cell.angle_gamma   90.00
#
_symmetry.space_group_name_H-M   'P 1'
#
loop_
_entity.id
_entity.type
_entity.pdbx_description
1 polymer ?
#
loop_
_entity_poly.entity_id
_entity_poly.type
_entity_poly.pdbx_seq_one_letter_code
_entity_poly.pdbx_strand_id
1 'polypeptide(L)'
;TTLAAVTLPSGYSITANNWKIVSFNNDIYFFQSGHAALVSVAGSTTLIAVVDGGTAAPAGNEVLASFGRLWAADVVNNNYTVYWSDLLDADDWHGGSSGSLDLTTVWPTGYDEVTALAEFNDFLVIFGKRSILLYSGASAPASMLLQDSITNIGCIARDSVQSTGSDLVFLSHS
;
A
#
# COMPACT_ATOMS: atom_id res chain seq x y z
N THR A 1 1.92 -6.65 -32.48
CA THR A 1 1.88 -5.89 -31.20
C THR A 1 3.21 -5.19 -31.07
N THR A 2 3.21 -3.86 -30.97
CA THR A 2 4.42 -3.07 -30.79
C THR A 2 4.56 -2.75 -29.30
N LEU A 3 5.74 -3.00 -28.74
CA LEU A 3 6.07 -2.55 -27.39
C LEU A 3 6.41 -1.06 -27.46
N ALA A 4 5.77 -0.24 -26.64
CA ALA A 4 6.07 1.18 -26.50
C ALA A 4 6.78 1.43 -25.18
N ALA A 5 7.77 2.33 -25.17
CA ALA A 5 8.40 2.79 -23.95
C ALA A 5 7.45 3.69 -23.17
N VAL A 6 7.46 3.55 -21.85
CA VAL A 6 6.73 4.45 -20.96
C VAL A 6 7.53 5.74 -20.77
N THR A 7 6.85 6.88 -20.83
CA THR A 7 7.43 8.19 -20.58
C THR A 7 7.25 8.56 -19.10
N LEU A 8 8.35 8.87 -18.42
CA LEU A 8 8.35 9.29 -17.02
C LEU A 8 8.29 10.82 -16.89
N PRO A 9 7.82 11.35 -15.75
CA PRO A 9 7.92 12.78 -15.46
C PRO A 9 9.36 13.27 -15.49
N SER A 10 9.56 14.54 -15.85
CA SER A 10 10.89 15.14 -15.89
C SER A 10 11.57 15.07 -14.51
N GLY A 11 12.82 14.63 -14.48
CA GLY A 11 13.60 14.47 -13.25
C GLY A 11 13.26 13.22 -12.42
N TYR A 12 12.30 12.41 -12.84
CA TYR A 12 12.02 11.15 -12.18
C TYR A 12 13.10 10.10 -12.52
N SER A 13 13.57 9.37 -11.54
CA SER A 13 14.56 8.31 -11.73
C SER A 13 14.05 6.96 -11.26
N ILE A 14 14.40 5.92 -11.99
CA ILE A 14 14.17 4.54 -11.59
C ILE A 14 15.39 4.05 -10.82
N THR A 15 15.25 3.86 -9.52
CA THR A 15 16.36 3.45 -8.64
C THR A 15 16.18 2.05 -8.05
N ALA A 16 15.00 1.46 -8.23
CA ALA A 16 14.66 0.12 -7.76
C ALA A 16 14.02 -0.69 -8.89
N ASN A 17 14.03 -2.00 -8.75
CA ASN A 17 13.39 -2.94 -9.66
C ASN A 17 12.20 -3.69 -9.03
N ASN A 18 11.85 -3.34 -7.79
CA ASN A 18 10.78 -3.95 -7.00
C ASN A 18 9.54 -3.06 -6.93
N TRP A 19 9.05 -2.62 -8.07
CA TRP A 19 7.83 -1.85 -8.16
C TRP A 19 6.62 -2.63 -7.66
N LYS A 20 5.69 -1.93 -7.03
CA LYS A 20 4.34 -2.42 -6.79
C LYS A 20 3.39 -1.70 -7.74
N ILE A 21 2.57 -2.47 -8.44
CA ILE A 21 1.66 -1.95 -9.46
C ILE A 21 0.26 -2.45 -9.14
N VAL A 22 -0.71 -1.53 -9.11
CA VAL A 22 -2.12 -1.84 -8.87
C VAL A 22 -3.01 -1.12 -9.87
N SER A 23 -4.15 -1.72 -10.17
CA SER A 23 -5.21 -1.06 -10.96
C SER A 23 -6.27 -0.52 -10.02
N PHE A 24 -6.72 0.70 -10.27
CA PHE A 24 -7.81 1.33 -9.52
C PHE A 24 -8.55 2.32 -10.42
N ASN A 25 -9.89 2.24 -10.46
CA ASN A 25 -10.76 3.14 -11.22
C ASN A 25 -10.34 3.36 -12.69
N ASN A 26 -9.96 2.27 -13.40
CA ASN A 26 -9.50 2.28 -14.80
C ASN A 26 -8.10 2.91 -15.01
N ASP A 27 -7.42 3.30 -13.97
CA ASP A 27 -6.04 3.79 -13.99
C ASP A 27 -5.08 2.75 -13.42
N ILE A 28 -3.80 2.90 -13.71
CA ILE A 28 -2.74 2.01 -13.20
C ILE A 28 -1.77 2.84 -12.39
N TYR A 29 -1.60 2.48 -11.12
CA TYR A 29 -0.73 3.15 -10.16
C TYR A 29 0.55 2.38 -9.95
N PHE A 30 1.67 3.09 -9.90
CA PHE A 30 3.02 2.55 -9.78
C PHE A 30 3.70 3.14 -8.55
N PHE A 31 4.11 2.27 -7.66
CA PHE A 31 4.82 2.66 -6.44
C PHE A 31 6.24 2.12 -6.45
N GLN A 32 7.18 2.97 -6.11
CA GLN A 32 8.60 2.67 -5.95
C GLN A 32 9.10 3.28 -4.65
N SER A 33 9.80 2.50 -3.86
CA SER A 33 10.32 2.96 -2.56
C SER A 33 11.10 4.26 -2.67
N GLY A 34 10.77 5.23 -1.83
CA GLY A 34 11.44 6.53 -1.76
C GLY A 34 11.17 7.49 -2.92
N HIS A 35 10.24 7.18 -3.82
CA HIS A 35 9.85 8.03 -4.93
C HIS A 35 8.35 8.33 -4.91
N ALA A 36 7.97 9.47 -5.50
CA ALA A 36 6.57 9.79 -5.69
C ALA A 36 5.87 8.69 -6.49
N ALA A 37 4.65 8.34 -6.08
CA ALA A 37 3.83 7.42 -6.84
C ALA A 37 3.48 8.00 -8.21
N LEU A 38 3.35 7.14 -9.21
CA LEU A 38 2.99 7.52 -10.57
C LEU A 38 1.67 6.89 -10.97
N VAL A 39 0.97 7.54 -11.89
CA VAL A 39 -0.26 7.00 -12.47
C VAL A 39 -0.21 7.04 -14.01
N SER A 40 -0.71 5.96 -14.61
CA SER A 40 -1.08 5.87 -16.02
C SER A 40 -2.59 6.03 -16.13
N VAL A 41 -3.04 7.18 -16.57
CA VAL A 41 -4.46 7.50 -16.72
C VAL A 41 -5.02 6.80 -17.97
N ALA A 42 -6.05 6.00 -17.79
CA ALA A 42 -6.75 5.27 -18.87
C ALA A 42 -5.80 4.50 -19.81
N GLY A 43 -4.72 3.93 -19.26
CA GLY A 43 -3.75 3.17 -20.05
C GLY A 43 -2.77 4.00 -20.88
N SER A 44 -2.62 5.29 -20.58
CA SER A 44 -1.61 6.16 -21.21
C SER A 44 -0.21 5.60 -21.02
N THR A 45 0.65 5.77 -22.04
CA THR A 45 2.09 5.48 -21.92
C THR A 45 2.89 6.60 -21.27
N THR A 46 2.27 7.75 -21.01
CA THR A 46 2.87 8.85 -20.24
C THR A 46 2.42 8.76 -18.81
N LEU A 47 3.36 8.54 -17.88
CA LEU A 47 3.08 8.53 -16.45
C LEU A 47 3.18 9.95 -15.89
N ILE A 48 2.32 10.25 -14.94
CA ILE A 48 2.35 11.51 -14.19
C ILE A 48 2.48 11.20 -12.70
N ALA A 49 3.01 12.13 -11.92
CA ALA A 49 3.08 11.98 -10.48
C ALA A 49 1.68 12.09 -9.86
N VAL A 50 1.40 11.25 -8.87
CA VAL A 50 0.15 11.30 -8.09
C VAL A 50 0.27 12.45 -7.09
N VAL A 51 -0.39 13.56 -7.40
CA VAL A 51 -0.34 14.80 -6.61
C VAL A 51 -1.70 15.45 -6.63
N ASP A 52 -2.25 15.75 -5.47
CA ASP A 52 -3.43 16.59 -5.32
C ASP A 52 -3.14 17.83 -4.48
N GLY A 53 -3.59 19.01 -4.94
CA GLY A 53 -3.39 20.29 -4.24
C GLY A 53 -1.93 20.62 -3.92
N GLY A 54 -0.96 20.02 -4.62
CA GLY A 54 0.47 20.17 -4.33
C GLY A 54 1.04 19.17 -3.32
N THR A 55 0.22 18.26 -2.81
CA THR A 55 0.62 17.19 -1.89
C THR A 55 0.75 15.88 -2.66
N ALA A 56 1.92 15.25 -2.60
CA ALA A 56 2.17 13.97 -3.26
C ALA A 56 1.61 12.81 -2.43
N ALA A 57 1.24 11.73 -3.11
CA ALA A 57 0.95 10.45 -2.47
C ALA A 57 2.17 9.97 -1.64
N PRO A 58 1.95 9.18 -0.57
CA PRO A 58 3.04 8.60 0.21
C PRO A 58 3.99 7.79 -0.68
N ALA A 59 5.31 8.01 -0.52
CA ALA A 59 6.35 7.30 -1.28
C ALA A 59 6.58 5.89 -0.72
N GLY A 60 5.52 5.10 -0.69
CA GLY A 60 5.51 3.75 -0.13
C GLY A 60 6.14 2.72 -1.07
N ASN A 61 6.63 1.66 -0.48
CA ASN A 61 7.10 0.47 -1.19
C ASN A 61 5.98 -0.57 -1.36
N GLU A 62 4.96 -0.51 -0.54
CA GLU A 62 3.76 -1.36 -0.59
C GLU A 62 2.53 -0.55 -0.95
N VAL A 63 1.68 -1.10 -1.81
CA VAL A 63 0.36 -0.55 -2.13
C VAL A 63 -0.65 -1.67 -2.32
N LEU A 64 -1.85 -1.46 -1.82
CA LEU A 64 -3.02 -2.33 -1.97
C LEU A 64 -4.19 -1.50 -2.50
N ALA A 65 -4.88 -2.00 -3.51
CA ALA A 65 -6.15 -1.44 -3.98
C ALA A 65 -7.29 -2.28 -3.38
N SER A 66 -7.99 -1.74 -2.39
CA SER A 66 -9.07 -2.43 -1.70
C SER A 66 -9.97 -1.47 -0.93
N PHE A 67 -11.18 -1.91 -0.58
CA PHE A 67 -12.17 -1.12 0.16
C PHE A 67 -12.48 0.23 -0.49
N GLY A 68 -12.44 0.29 -1.84
CA GLY A 68 -12.69 1.52 -2.59
C GLY A 68 -11.58 2.57 -2.47
N ARG A 69 -10.35 2.20 -2.09
CA ARG A 69 -9.21 3.09 -1.85
C ARG A 69 -7.89 2.47 -2.29
N LEU A 70 -6.87 3.31 -2.39
CA LEU A 70 -5.49 2.85 -2.32
C LEU A 70 -4.98 2.94 -0.88
N TRP A 71 -4.27 1.91 -0.48
CA TRP A 71 -3.56 1.83 0.80
C TRP A 71 -2.07 1.79 0.51
N ALA A 72 -1.28 2.60 1.19
CA ALA A 72 0.17 2.63 1.03
C ALA A 72 0.88 2.42 2.36
N ALA A 73 1.99 1.71 2.34
CA ALA A 73 2.80 1.44 3.52
C ALA A 73 4.27 1.28 3.16
N ASP A 74 5.11 0.98 4.15
CA ASP A 74 6.56 0.85 4.01
C ASP A 74 7.18 2.09 3.34
N VAL A 75 6.81 3.26 3.88
CA VAL A 75 7.37 4.55 3.49
C VAL A 75 8.74 4.72 4.15
N VAL A 76 9.73 5.17 3.40
CA VAL A 76 11.09 5.42 3.91
C VAL A 76 11.05 6.34 5.13
N ASN A 77 11.69 5.93 6.22
CA ASN A 77 11.69 6.60 7.54
C ASN A 77 10.32 6.65 8.24
N ASN A 78 9.29 5.97 7.72
CA ASN A 78 7.96 5.88 8.30
C ASN A 78 7.31 4.52 8.01
N ASN A 79 8.07 3.44 8.18
CA ASN A 79 7.68 2.07 7.86
C ASN A 79 6.71 1.42 8.87
N TYR A 80 6.25 2.18 9.85
CA TYR A 80 5.26 1.78 10.85
C TYR A 80 3.88 2.43 10.65
N THR A 81 3.70 3.17 9.55
CA THR A 81 2.43 3.85 9.26
C THR A 81 1.80 3.29 7.99
N VAL A 82 0.49 3.06 8.05
CA VAL A 82 -0.34 2.74 6.89
C VAL A 82 -1.14 3.98 6.53
N TYR A 83 -1.11 4.36 5.26
CA TYR A 83 -1.85 5.49 4.70
C TYR A 83 -2.97 4.99 3.80
N TRP A 84 -4.03 5.78 3.64
CA TRP A 84 -5.09 5.51 2.67
C TRP A 84 -5.53 6.77 1.95
N SER A 85 -5.88 6.61 0.66
CA SER A 85 -6.43 7.69 -0.17
C SER A 85 -7.88 8.01 0.20
N ASP A 86 -8.44 9.07 -0.34
CA ASP A 86 -9.88 9.31 -0.24
C ASP A 86 -10.68 8.22 -0.95
N LEU A 87 -11.98 8.13 -0.64
CA LEU A 87 -12.87 7.11 -1.18
C LEU A 87 -13.09 7.34 -2.67
N LEU A 88 -12.76 6.33 -3.48
CA LEU A 88 -12.83 6.33 -4.94
C LEU A 88 -11.95 7.40 -5.61
N ASP A 89 -11.07 8.05 -4.85
CA ASP A 89 -10.10 9.02 -5.34
C ASP A 89 -8.69 8.62 -4.89
N ALA A 90 -7.89 8.09 -5.82
CA ALA A 90 -6.55 7.61 -5.54
C ALA A 90 -5.48 8.71 -5.61
N ASP A 91 -5.84 9.91 -6.02
CA ASP A 91 -4.94 11.06 -6.09
C ASP A 91 -4.97 11.88 -4.79
N ASP A 92 -6.09 11.88 -4.06
CA ASP A 92 -6.23 12.60 -2.79
C ASP A 92 -5.78 11.74 -1.58
N TRP A 93 -4.68 12.16 -0.95
CA TRP A 93 -4.07 11.53 0.23
C TRP A 93 -4.06 12.44 1.46
N HIS A 94 -4.71 13.62 1.40
CA HIS A 94 -4.67 14.59 2.49
C HIS A 94 -6.01 15.29 2.78
N GLY A 95 -7.02 15.07 1.92
CA GLY A 95 -8.37 15.62 2.06
C GLY A 95 -9.43 14.54 2.21
N GLY A 96 -10.69 14.95 2.19
CA GLY A 96 -11.83 14.05 2.24
C GLY A 96 -11.81 13.11 3.44
N SER A 97 -11.84 11.82 3.17
CA SER A 97 -11.77 10.73 4.16
C SER A 97 -10.43 9.97 4.10
N SER A 98 -9.42 10.56 3.43
CA SER A 98 -8.05 10.05 3.47
C SER A 98 -7.45 10.15 4.87
N GLY A 99 -6.35 9.45 5.13
CA GLY A 99 -5.71 9.51 6.43
C GLY A 99 -4.59 8.49 6.61
N SER A 100 -4.23 8.28 7.87
CA SER A 100 -3.16 7.34 8.23
C SER A 100 -3.40 6.69 9.59
N LEU A 101 -2.80 5.52 9.78
CA LEU A 101 -2.78 4.77 11.02
C LEU A 101 -1.33 4.54 11.45
N ASP A 102 -0.95 5.13 12.57
CA ASP A 102 0.34 4.88 13.23
C ASP A 102 0.25 3.59 14.06
N LEU A 103 1.12 2.64 13.76
CA LEU A 103 1.19 1.33 14.39
C LEU A 103 2.26 1.23 15.47
N THR A 104 2.99 2.30 15.79
CA THR A 104 4.11 2.26 16.74
C THR A 104 3.73 1.71 18.12
N THR A 105 2.50 1.95 18.56
CA THR A 105 1.99 1.49 19.85
C THR A 105 1.04 0.28 19.75
N VAL A 106 0.80 -0.21 18.55
CA VAL A 106 -0.19 -1.28 18.29
C VAL A 106 0.47 -2.65 18.21
N TRP A 107 1.73 -2.70 17.78
CA TRP A 107 2.45 -3.96 17.61
C TRP A 107 2.54 -4.77 18.93
N PRO A 108 2.07 -6.01 18.97
CA PRO A 108 2.01 -6.79 20.21
C PRO A 108 3.39 -7.16 20.76
N THR A 109 4.42 -7.13 19.93
CA THR A 109 5.82 -7.42 20.32
C THR A 109 6.64 -6.16 20.59
N GLY A 110 6.00 -4.97 20.62
CA GLY A 110 6.64 -3.68 20.82
C GLY A 110 6.84 -2.94 19.50
N TYR A 111 7.95 -3.13 18.81
CA TYR A 111 8.24 -2.51 17.52
C TYR A 111 8.23 -3.53 16.39
N ASP A 112 7.57 -3.20 15.30
CA ASP A 112 7.63 -3.91 14.02
C ASP A 112 7.54 -2.93 12.85
N GLU A 113 7.81 -3.40 11.64
CA GLU A 113 7.76 -2.63 10.40
C GLU A 113 6.76 -3.27 9.46
N VAL A 114 5.92 -2.46 8.81
CA VAL A 114 4.98 -2.97 7.79
C VAL A 114 5.76 -3.49 6.60
N THR A 115 5.49 -4.71 6.19
CA THR A 115 6.12 -5.35 5.04
C THR A 115 5.15 -5.56 3.89
N ALA A 116 3.89 -5.87 4.18
CA ALA A 116 2.88 -6.10 3.16
C ALA A 116 1.48 -5.78 3.67
N LEU A 117 0.57 -5.54 2.73
CA LEU A 117 -0.86 -5.36 2.97
C LEU A 117 -1.65 -6.39 2.16
N ALA A 118 -2.76 -6.86 2.71
CA ALA A 118 -3.71 -7.69 1.98
C ALA A 118 -5.15 -7.43 2.45
N GLU A 119 -6.10 -7.78 1.61
CA GLU A 119 -7.50 -7.97 2.00
C GLU A 119 -7.78 -9.45 2.17
N PHE A 120 -8.46 -9.81 3.24
CA PHE A 120 -8.90 -11.17 3.47
C PHE A 120 -10.15 -11.21 4.36
N ASN A 121 -11.24 -11.79 3.85
CA ASN A 121 -12.50 -11.92 4.57
C ASN A 121 -13.01 -10.61 5.19
N ASP A 122 -13.03 -9.53 4.42
CA ASP A 122 -13.40 -8.17 4.85
C ASP A 122 -12.45 -7.53 5.89
N PHE A 123 -11.32 -8.16 6.20
CA PHE A 123 -10.27 -7.58 7.02
C PHE A 123 -9.19 -6.92 6.17
N LEU A 124 -8.69 -5.78 6.61
CA LEU A 124 -7.37 -5.30 6.22
C LEU A 124 -6.34 -6.07 7.05
N VAL A 125 -5.51 -6.84 6.37
CA VAL A 125 -4.42 -7.60 6.98
C VAL A 125 -3.13 -6.82 6.79
N ILE A 126 -2.51 -6.42 7.90
CA ILE A 126 -1.24 -5.70 7.92
C ILE A 126 -0.16 -6.64 8.40
N PHE A 127 0.76 -6.96 7.50
CA PHE A 127 1.90 -7.81 7.81
C PHE A 127 3.07 -6.96 8.30
N GLY A 128 3.57 -7.28 9.49
CA GLY A 128 4.89 -6.89 9.94
C GLY A 128 5.92 -7.99 9.67
N LYS A 129 7.16 -7.75 10.06
CA LYS A 129 8.24 -8.77 9.99
C LYS A 129 8.04 -9.91 10.98
N ARG A 130 7.38 -9.66 12.11
CA ARG A 130 7.20 -10.61 13.22
C ARG A 130 5.79 -10.73 13.75
N SER A 131 4.88 -9.91 13.25
CA SER A 131 3.49 -9.89 13.68
C SER A 131 2.56 -9.64 12.50
N ILE A 132 1.30 -10.03 12.67
CA ILE A 132 0.24 -9.74 11.69
C ILE A 132 -0.92 -9.12 12.46
N LEU A 133 -1.48 -8.04 11.95
CA LEU A 133 -2.63 -7.34 12.52
C LEU A 133 -3.83 -7.49 11.58
N LEU A 134 -4.99 -7.78 12.15
CA LEU A 134 -6.25 -7.90 11.42
C LEU A 134 -7.18 -6.78 11.86
N TYR A 135 -7.48 -5.87 10.93
CA TYR A 135 -8.40 -4.75 11.16
C TYR A 135 -9.72 -4.97 10.43
N SER A 136 -10.84 -4.83 11.14
CA SER A 136 -12.18 -4.74 10.55
C SER A 136 -12.57 -3.30 10.30
N GLY A 137 -13.56 -3.11 9.41
CA GLY A 137 -14.12 -1.79 9.12
C GLY A 137 -13.27 -0.92 8.20
N ALA A 138 -12.39 -1.51 7.39
CA ALA A 138 -11.51 -0.81 6.47
C ALA A 138 -12.22 0.01 5.38
N SER A 139 -13.51 -0.22 5.14
CA SER A 139 -14.36 0.64 4.29
C SER A 139 -14.56 2.04 4.89
N ALA A 140 -14.44 2.18 6.22
CA ALA A 140 -14.47 3.45 6.95
C ALA A 140 -13.21 3.57 7.84
N PRO A 141 -12.03 3.83 7.27
CA PRO A 141 -10.74 3.63 7.94
C PRO A 141 -10.55 4.40 9.25
N ALA A 142 -11.13 5.59 9.36
CA ALA A 142 -11.05 6.40 10.58
C ALA A 142 -11.68 5.71 11.81
N SER A 143 -12.50 4.68 11.59
CA SER A 143 -13.17 3.89 12.63
C SER A 143 -12.78 2.41 12.64
N MET A 144 -11.71 2.05 11.94
CA MET A 144 -11.19 0.68 11.95
C MET A 144 -10.88 0.20 13.37
N LEU A 145 -11.16 -1.07 13.62
CA LEU A 145 -10.90 -1.72 14.90
C LEU A 145 -9.96 -2.90 14.71
N LEU A 146 -8.91 -2.94 15.53
CA LEU A 146 -8.06 -4.13 15.63
C LEU A 146 -8.88 -5.28 16.20
N GLN A 147 -9.05 -6.35 15.42
CA GLN A 147 -9.81 -7.53 15.81
C GLN A 147 -8.93 -8.62 16.36
N ASP A 148 -7.75 -8.79 15.77
CA ASP A 148 -6.82 -9.83 16.19
C ASP A 148 -5.38 -9.45 15.84
N SER A 149 -4.43 -10.09 16.53
CA SER A 149 -3.01 -9.95 16.26
C SER A 149 -2.32 -11.31 16.42
N ILE A 150 -1.55 -11.69 15.41
CA ILE A 150 -0.76 -12.91 15.41
C ILE A 150 0.69 -12.53 15.68
N THR A 151 1.30 -13.13 16.70
CA THR A 151 2.68 -12.86 17.13
C THR A 151 3.65 -13.95 16.71
N ASN A 152 4.92 -13.60 16.56
CA ASN A 152 6.00 -14.51 16.18
C ASN A 152 5.85 -15.12 14.77
N ILE A 153 4.95 -14.61 13.99
CA ILE A 153 4.76 -14.92 12.58
C ILE A 153 4.54 -13.61 11.86
N GLY A 154 5.32 -13.33 10.83
CA GLY A 154 5.20 -12.15 9.99
C GLY A 154 5.67 -12.44 8.58
N CYS A 155 5.52 -11.49 7.68
CA CYS A 155 5.91 -11.62 6.28
C CYS A 155 7.30 -11.02 6.08
N ILE A 156 8.23 -11.78 5.53
CA ILE A 156 9.61 -11.31 5.24
C ILE A 156 9.79 -10.81 3.80
N ALA A 157 8.87 -11.16 2.92
CA ALA A 157 8.93 -10.81 1.51
C ALA A 157 7.56 -10.32 1.03
N ARG A 158 7.43 -9.02 0.79
CA ARG A 158 6.21 -8.34 0.37
C ARG A 158 5.45 -9.09 -0.74
N ASP A 159 6.16 -9.42 -1.81
CA ASP A 159 5.55 -10.00 -3.01
C ASP A 159 5.23 -11.50 -2.87
N SER A 160 5.53 -12.10 -1.71
CA SER A 160 5.14 -13.47 -1.39
C SER A 160 3.70 -13.61 -0.92
N VAL A 161 3.04 -12.50 -0.55
CA VAL A 161 1.65 -12.54 -0.11
C VAL A 161 0.74 -12.78 -1.29
N GLN A 162 0.04 -13.91 -1.26
CA GLN A 162 -0.86 -14.35 -2.33
C GLN A 162 -2.16 -14.86 -1.74
N SER A 163 -3.28 -14.48 -2.37
CA SER A 163 -4.59 -15.05 -2.04
C SER A 163 -4.83 -16.29 -2.87
N THR A 164 -5.24 -17.37 -2.23
CA THR A 164 -5.70 -18.60 -2.88
C THR A 164 -7.23 -18.63 -3.01
N GLY A 165 -7.92 -17.58 -2.57
CA GLY A 165 -9.37 -17.47 -2.48
C GLY A 165 -9.90 -17.84 -1.10
N SER A 166 -9.49 -18.95 -0.52
CA SER A 166 -9.87 -19.37 0.83
C SER A 166 -8.84 -18.99 1.91
N ASP A 167 -7.60 -18.72 1.51
CA ASP A 167 -6.50 -18.50 2.43
C ASP A 167 -5.52 -17.44 1.89
N LEU A 168 -4.72 -16.85 2.79
CA LEU A 168 -3.54 -16.08 2.46
C LEU A 168 -2.29 -16.93 2.68
N VAL A 169 -1.44 -16.97 1.66
CA VAL A 169 -0.13 -17.65 1.72
C VAL A 169 0.97 -16.61 1.64
N PHE A 170 2.00 -16.75 2.44
CA PHE A 170 3.12 -15.81 2.49
C PHE A 170 4.39 -16.48 3.04
N LEU A 171 5.56 -15.89 2.80
CA LEU A 171 6.82 -16.35 3.37
C LEU A 171 7.05 -15.70 4.73
N SER A 172 7.24 -16.55 5.75
CA SER A 172 7.56 -16.14 7.11
C SER A 172 9.00 -16.55 7.48
N HIS A 173 9.50 -16.02 8.59
CA HIS A 173 10.66 -16.57 9.26
C HIS A 173 10.35 -17.98 9.78
N SER A 174 11.31 -18.85 9.67
CA SER A 174 11.31 -20.17 10.32
C SER A 174 11.85 -20.05 11.73
#